data_5a951f2de939b1b019f4481ee00d916b
#
_entry.id   5a951f2de939b1b019f4481ee00d916b
#
_cell.length_a   1.000
_cell.length_b   1.000
_cell.length_c   1.000
_cell.angle_alpha   90.00
_cell.angle_beta   90.00
_cell.angle_gamma   90.00
#
_symmetry.space_group_name_H-M   'P 1'
#
loop_
_entity.id
_entity.type
_entity.pdbx_description
1 polymer ?
#
loop_
_entity_poly.entity_id
_entity_poly.type
_entity_poly.pdbx_seq_one_letter_code
_entity_poly.pdbx_strand_id
1 'polypeptide(L)'
;RLYGADAVLLIVRLLSPAQLADLVSLAHELGMDALVEVHTPDELPAAVASGARLIGINNRDLESLRTDMRQVRKLAPLVPKDHVVVAESGYREPADIAGLPDLGVRAVLVGESVLRAADPADHLRRLALAGRRVHLFNPSGRRVGVKICGLTDEETIQAAADAGADAVGLVFYPPSRRFVPRGQALRLVQGLRSGVAAGQCPLIVGLFVDAPVEEVVLLATELGLDVVRLQGKEDPFYLEKLRRRLEAKGL
;
A
#
# COMPACT_ATOMS: atom_id res chain seq x y z
N ARG A 1 19.72 -15.40 -12.48
CA ARG A 1 19.71 -16.53 -11.53
C ARG A 1 21.04 -16.70 -10.80
N LEU A 2 22.16 -16.62 -11.51
CA LEU A 2 23.51 -16.78 -10.92
C LEU A 2 23.77 -15.82 -9.73
N TYR A 3 23.23 -14.60 -9.81
CA TYR A 3 23.35 -13.59 -8.75
C TYR A 3 22.14 -13.54 -7.81
N GLY A 4 21.31 -14.57 -7.79
CA GLY A 4 20.16 -14.68 -6.87
C GLY A 4 18.92 -13.89 -7.33
N ALA A 5 18.84 -13.46 -8.58
CA ALA A 5 17.63 -12.79 -9.08
C ALA A 5 16.42 -13.74 -9.12
N ASP A 6 15.27 -13.27 -8.67
CA ASP A 6 13.98 -13.96 -8.72
C ASP A 6 13.14 -13.50 -9.92
N ALA A 7 13.44 -12.34 -10.50
CA ALA A 7 12.76 -11.81 -11.67
C ALA A 7 13.72 -11.02 -12.57
N VAL A 8 13.37 -10.89 -13.85
CA VAL A 8 14.05 -10.05 -14.83
C VAL A 8 13.10 -9.02 -15.43
N LEU A 9 13.63 -7.84 -15.75
CA LEU A 9 12.89 -6.78 -16.44
C LEU A 9 13.09 -6.90 -17.94
N LEU A 10 11.99 -6.94 -18.70
CA LEU A 10 11.98 -6.99 -20.17
C LEU A 10 11.16 -5.81 -20.70
N ILE A 11 11.79 -4.90 -21.42
CA ILE A 11 11.19 -3.67 -21.92
C ILE A 11 10.67 -3.88 -23.35
N VAL A 12 9.35 -3.81 -23.56
CA VAL A 12 8.71 -4.14 -24.84
C VAL A 12 9.30 -3.36 -26.00
N ARG A 13 9.48 -2.05 -25.86
CA ARG A 13 9.99 -1.19 -26.95
C ARG A 13 11.41 -1.49 -27.40
N LEU A 14 12.18 -2.25 -26.61
CA LEU A 14 13.57 -2.63 -26.94
C LEU A 14 13.69 -4.00 -27.59
N LEU A 15 12.60 -4.75 -27.69
CA LEU A 15 12.59 -6.15 -28.14
C LEU A 15 11.57 -6.35 -29.25
N SER A 16 11.92 -7.20 -30.24
CA SER A 16 10.89 -7.71 -31.15
C SER A 16 9.93 -8.65 -30.36
N PRO A 17 8.69 -8.87 -30.84
CA PRO A 17 7.76 -9.78 -30.20
C PRO A 17 8.30 -11.21 -30.02
N ALA A 18 9.07 -11.71 -30.96
CA ALA A 18 9.72 -13.02 -30.89
C ALA A 18 10.79 -13.05 -29.79
N GLN A 19 11.67 -12.06 -29.74
CA GLN A 19 12.70 -11.95 -28.70
C GLN A 19 12.07 -11.83 -27.31
N LEU A 20 10.97 -11.07 -27.19
CA LEU A 20 10.26 -10.92 -25.92
C LEU A 20 9.71 -12.28 -25.44
N ALA A 21 9.05 -13.04 -26.31
CA ALA A 21 8.51 -14.35 -25.98
C ALA A 21 9.62 -15.35 -25.61
N ASP A 22 10.73 -15.37 -26.36
CA ASP A 22 11.87 -16.24 -26.08
C ASP A 22 12.51 -15.93 -24.72
N LEU A 23 12.68 -14.64 -24.38
CA LEU A 23 13.25 -14.22 -23.10
C LEU A 23 12.32 -14.48 -21.92
N VAL A 24 11.00 -14.35 -22.10
CA VAL A 24 10.01 -14.74 -21.09
C VAL A 24 10.07 -16.26 -20.82
N SER A 25 10.11 -17.07 -21.89
CA SER A 25 10.25 -18.53 -21.77
C SER A 25 11.54 -18.90 -21.03
N LEU A 26 12.65 -18.33 -21.43
CA LEU A 26 13.95 -18.57 -20.78
C LEU A 26 13.96 -18.17 -19.29
N ALA A 27 13.33 -17.05 -18.94
CA ALA A 27 13.19 -16.64 -17.53
C ALA A 27 12.45 -17.71 -16.72
N HIS A 28 11.32 -18.20 -17.25
CA HIS A 28 10.53 -19.25 -16.60
C HIS A 28 11.30 -20.58 -16.49
N GLU A 29 12.03 -21.00 -17.54
CA GLU A 29 12.88 -22.19 -17.50
C GLU A 29 13.97 -22.12 -16.42
N LEU A 30 14.48 -20.91 -16.19
CA LEU A 30 15.46 -20.64 -15.13
C LEU A 30 14.83 -20.47 -13.74
N GLY A 31 13.50 -20.62 -13.60
CA GLY A 31 12.76 -20.43 -12.36
C GLY A 31 12.74 -18.98 -11.88
N MET A 32 12.68 -18.04 -12.82
CA MET A 32 12.53 -16.61 -12.55
C MET A 32 11.21 -16.11 -13.14
N ASP A 33 10.64 -15.05 -12.57
CA ASP A 33 9.54 -14.31 -13.19
C ASP A 33 10.08 -13.32 -14.23
N ALA A 34 9.24 -12.96 -15.23
CA ALA A 34 9.50 -11.89 -16.17
C ALA A 34 8.54 -10.73 -15.90
N LEU A 35 9.09 -9.56 -15.53
CA LEU A 35 8.36 -8.30 -15.46
C LEU A 35 8.47 -7.63 -16.84
N VAL A 36 7.36 -7.65 -17.60
CA VAL A 36 7.32 -7.08 -18.96
C VAL A 36 6.80 -5.65 -18.88
N GLU A 37 7.69 -4.70 -19.15
CA GLU A 37 7.44 -3.27 -19.01
C GLU A 37 6.85 -2.67 -20.28
N VAL A 38 5.76 -1.90 -20.12
CA VAL A 38 5.07 -1.15 -21.19
C VAL A 38 4.95 0.33 -20.83
N HIS A 39 4.92 1.18 -21.88
CA HIS A 39 4.79 2.63 -21.78
C HIS A 39 3.59 3.16 -22.57
N THR A 40 3.11 2.41 -23.56
CA THR A 40 2.02 2.84 -24.44
C THR A 40 0.95 1.75 -24.59
N PRO A 41 -0.31 2.10 -24.95
CA PRO A 41 -1.33 1.09 -25.21
C PRO A 41 -0.95 0.11 -26.33
N ASP A 42 -0.19 0.56 -27.33
CA ASP A 42 0.21 -0.26 -28.47
C ASP A 42 1.23 -1.35 -28.11
N GLU A 43 1.90 -1.21 -26.97
CA GLU A 43 2.84 -2.21 -26.44
C GLU A 43 2.12 -3.36 -25.69
N LEU A 44 0.90 -3.13 -25.19
CA LEU A 44 0.16 -4.12 -24.42
C LEU A 44 -0.12 -5.44 -25.14
N PRO A 45 -0.53 -5.47 -26.42
CA PRO A 45 -0.76 -6.72 -27.11
C PRO A 45 0.47 -7.63 -27.16
N ALA A 46 1.65 -7.05 -27.41
CA ALA A 46 2.90 -7.81 -27.42
C ALA A 46 3.27 -8.31 -26.00
N ALA A 47 3.09 -7.47 -24.98
CA ALA A 47 3.34 -7.85 -23.59
C ALA A 47 2.44 -9.02 -23.16
N VAL A 48 1.15 -8.96 -23.45
CA VAL A 48 0.18 -10.02 -23.10
C VAL A 48 0.49 -11.31 -23.89
N ALA A 49 0.80 -11.20 -25.19
CA ALA A 49 1.10 -12.36 -26.03
C ALA A 49 2.43 -13.05 -25.68
N SER A 50 3.32 -12.38 -24.95
CA SER A 50 4.64 -12.94 -24.55
C SER A 50 4.54 -14.10 -23.55
N GLY A 51 3.40 -14.30 -22.89
CA GLY A 51 3.22 -15.29 -21.84
C GLY A 51 3.68 -14.85 -20.45
N ALA A 52 4.12 -13.59 -20.29
CA ALA A 52 4.46 -13.03 -18.99
C ALA A 52 3.21 -12.84 -18.12
N ARG A 53 3.32 -13.13 -16.83
CA ARG A 53 2.24 -12.89 -15.85
C ARG A 53 2.30 -11.52 -15.21
N LEU A 54 3.49 -10.90 -15.20
CA LEU A 54 3.71 -9.59 -14.58
C LEU A 54 3.83 -8.54 -15.68
N ILE A 55 2.91 -7.59 -15.71
CA ILE A 55 2.91 -6.45 -16.63
C ILE A 55 3.27 -5.19 -15.84
N GLY A 56 4.44 -4.64 -16.15
CA GLY A 56 4.92 -3.38 -15.58
C GLY A 56 4.40 -2.19 -16.39
N ILE A 57 3.82 -1.21 -15.73
CA ILE A 57 3.44 0.06 -16.37
C ILE A 57 4.35 1.15 -15.81
N ASN A 58 5.26 1.63 -16.67
CA ASN A 58 6.23 2.64 -16.28
C ASN A 58 5.69 4.04 -16.54
N ASN A 59 5.53 4.84 -15.46
CA ASN A 59 5.17 6.25 -15.57
C ASN A 59 6.30 7.13 -16.10
N ARG A 60 7.54 6.64 -16.11
CA ARG A 60 8.70 7.38 -16.62
C ARG A 60 8.91 7.05 -18.10
N ASP A 61 8.87 8.07 -18.93
CA ASP A 61 9.29 7.96 -20.31
C ASP A 61 10.80 7.77 -20.40
N LEU A 62 11.26 6.77 -21.15
CA LEU A 62 12.69 6.40 -21.23
C LEU A 62 13.54 7.37 -22.04
N GLU A 63 12.94 8.18 -22.92
CA GLU A 63 13.66 9.14 -23.76
C GLU A 63 13.79 10.49 -23.05
N SER A 64 12.67 11.04 -22.56
CA SER A 64 12.63 12.34 -21.89
C SER A 64 12.96 12.27 -20.40
N LEU A 65 12.95 11.08 -19.79
CA LEU A 65 13.07 10.80 -18.35
C LEU A 65 12.01 11.49 -17.50
N ARG A 66 10.97 12.05 -18.11
CA ARG A 66 9.84 12.68 -17.40
C ARG A 66 8.88 11.62 -16.89
N THR A 67 8.30 11.88 -15.74
CA THR A 67 7.32 10.98 -15.12
C THR A 67 5.91 11.57 -15.25
N ASP A 68 4.98 10.80 -15.80
CA ASP A 68 3.55 11.13 -15.89
C ASP A 68 2.72 10.09 -15.14
N MET A 69 2.29 10.42 -13.92
CA MET A 69 1.48 9.55 -13.06
C MET A 69 0.11 9.17 -13.65
N ARG A 70 -0.31 9.81 -14.75
CA ARG A 70 -1.55 9.46 -15.46
C ARG A 70 -1.39 8.21 -16.32
N GLN A 71 -0.16 7.78 -16.61
CA GLN A 71 0.12 6.65 -17.50
C GLN A 71 -0.48 5.35 -16.94
N VAL A 72 -0.20 5.02 -15.69
CA VAL A 72 -0.77 3.84 -15.03
C VAL A 72 -2.30 3.89 -15.02
N ARG A 73 -2.91 5.07 -14.81
CA ARG A 73 -4.37 5.24 -14.80
C ARG A 73 -5.01 4.95 -16.15
N LYS A 74 -4.29 5.19 -17.26
CA LYS A 74 -4.75 4.91 -18.61
C LYS A 74 -4.58 3.44 -19.00
N LEU A 75 -3.45 2.83 -18.62
CA LEU A 75 -3.07 1.50 -19.09
C LEU A 75 -3.55 0.37 -18.20
N ALA A 76 -3.54 0.53 -16.88
CA ALA A 76 -3.90 -0.55 -15.96
C ALA A 76 -5.30 -1.16 -16.22
N PRO A 77 -6.35 -0.37 -16.52
CA PRO A 77 -7.67 -0.93 -16.85
C PRO A 77 -7.71 -1.74 -18.15
N LEU A 78 -6.71 -1.60 -19.03
CA LEU A 78 -6.63 -2.32 -20.31
C LEU A 78 -5.91 -3.66 -20.19
N VAL A 79 -5.19 -3.90 -19.09
CA VAL A 79 -4.50 -5.17 -18.84
C VAL A 79 -5.53 -6.25 -18.47
N PRO A 80 -5.46 -7.45 -19.08
CA PRO A 80 -6.35 -8.56 -18.72
C PRO A 80 -6.25 -8.94 -17.24
N LYS A 81 -7.38 -9.35 -16.64
CA LYS A 81 -7.51 -9.57 -15.19
C LYS A 81 -6.72 -10.77 -14.63
N ASP A 82 -6.27 -11.65 -15.49
CA ASP A 82 -5.41 -12.79 -15.18
C ASP A 82 -3.92 -12.42 -15.05
N HIS A 83 -3.57 -11.19 -15.35
CA HIS A 83 -2.22 -10.64 -15.18
C HIS A 83 -2.09 -9.84 -13.87
N VAL A 84 -0.88 -9.76 -13.37
CA VAL A 84 -0.51 -8.92 -12.23
C VAL A 84 0.05 -7.60 -12.76
N VAL A 85 -0.66 -6.51 -12.50
CA VAL A 85 -0.19 -5.16 -12.87
C VAL A 85 0.75 -4.62 -11.80
N VAL A 86 1.95 -4.23 -12.23
CA VAL A 86 2.97 -3.56 -11.43
C VAL A 86 3.08 -2.11 -11.90
N ALA A 87 2.88 -1.16 -11.02
CA ALA A 87 3.03 0.26 -11.34
C ALA A 87 4.45 0.73 -10.99
N GLU A 88 5.11 1.41 -11.94
CA GLU A 88 6.52 1.75 -11.82
C GLU A 88 6.76 3.25 -11.95
N SER A 89 7.76 3.73 -11.25
CA SER A 89 8.26 5.11 -11.25
C SER A 89 7.30 6.19 -10.74
N GLY A 90 7.85 7.15 -10.01
CA GLY A 90 7.16 8.38 -9.60
C GLY A 90 6.42 8.32 -8.28
N TYR A 91 6.33 7.17 -7.64
CA TYR A 91 5.64 7.00 -6.36
C TYR A 91 6.53 7.48 -5.21
N ARG A 92 6.09 8.52 -4.51
CA ARG A 92 6.84 9.17 -3.44
C ARG A 92 6.09 9.19 -2.12
N GLU A 93 4.78 9.43 -2.18
CA GLU A 93 3.94 9.59 -1.00
C GLU A 93 2.84 8.52 -0.94
N PRO A 94 2.33 8.21 0.26
CA PRO A 94 1.21 7.29 0.44
C PRO A 94 -0.01 7.61 -0.45
N ALA A 95 -0.29 8.91 -0.69
CA ALA A 95 -1.38 9.36 -1.54
C ALA A 95 -1.22 8.95 -3.01
N ASP A 96 0.01 8.80 -3.49
CA ASP A 96 0.29 8.35 -4.87
C ASP A 96 -0.15 6.89 -5.09
N ILE A 97 -0.17 6.09 -4.02
CA ILE A 97 -0.44 4.65 -4.06
C ILE A 97 -1.89 4.33 -3.72
N ALA A 98 -2.53 5.11 -2.86
CA ALA A 98 -3.83 4.79 -2.26
C ALA A 98 -4.94 4.45 -3.26
N GLY A 99 -4.94 5.05 -4.46
CA GLY A 99 -5.96 4.80 -5.49
C GLY A 99 -5.57 3.74 -6.54
N LEU A 100 -4.39 3.15 -6.47
CA LEU A 100 -3.91 2.18 -7.47
C LEU A 100 -4.65 0.85 -7.46
N PRO A 101 -5.03 0.26 -6.30
CA PRO A 101 -5.78 -0.98 -6.26
C PRO A 101 -7.12 -0.92 -7.00
N ASP A 102 -7.80 0.23 -7.02
CA ASP A 102 -9.06 0.43 -7.73
C ASP A 102 -8.89 0.35 -9.26
N LEU A 103 -7.68 0.57 -9.75
CA LEU A 103 -7.31 0.43 -11.15
C LEU A 103 -6.86 -1.00 -11.51
N GLY A 104 -6.86 -1.94 -10.55
CA GLY A 104 -6.38 -3.30 -10.75
C GLY A 104 -4.87 -3.48 -10.53
N VAL A 105 -4.15 -2.44 -10.09
CA VAL A 105 -2.73 -2.54 -9.75
C VAL A 105 -2.55 -3.38 -8.49
N ARG A 106 -1.62 -4.33 -8.52
CA ARG A 106 -1.37 -5.28 -7.43
C ARG A 106 -0.01 -5.08 -6.76
N ALA A 107 0.91 -4.42 -7.42
CA ALA A 107 2.24 -4.14 -6.89
C ALA A 107 2.75 -2.77 -7.37
N VAL A 108 3.68 -2.21 -6.61
CA VAL A 108 4.38 -0.97 -6.97
C VAL A 108 5.88 -1.19 -6.86
N LEU A 109 6.62 -0.79 -7.88
CA LEU A 109 8.08 -0.80 -7.87
C LEU A 109 8.58 0.59 -7.48
N VAL A 110 9.20 0.70 -6.31
CA VAL A 110 9.68 1.95 -5.73
C VAL A 110 11.14 1.81 -5.33
N GLY A 111 11.97 2.74 -5.73
CA GLY A 111 13.39 2.78 -5.36
C GLY A 111 13.81 4.16 -4.87
N GLU A 112 13.77 5.15 -5.74
CA GLU A 112 14.34 6.48 -5.49
C GLU A 112 13.80 7.15 -4.22
N SER A 113 12.48 7.16 -4.00
CA SER A 113 11.88 7.82 -2.84
C SER A 113 12.27 7.14 -1.52
N VAL A 114 12.37 5.81 -1.51
CA VAL A 114 12.79 5.04 -0.35
C VAL A 114 14.26 5.31 -0.02
N LEU A 115 15.14 5.29 -1.04
CA LEU A 115 16.58 5.50 -0.84
C LEU A 115 16.92 6.94 -0.44
N ARG A 116 16.07 7.92 -0.76
CA ARG A 116 16.23 9.33 -0.38
C ARG A 116 15.58 9.70 0.95
N ALA A 117 14.77 8.82 1.53
CA ALA A 117 14.09 9.08 2.79
C ALA A 117 15.08 9.14 3.96
N ALA A 118 14.82 10.00 4.93
CA ALA A 118 15.59 10.06 6.17
C ALA A 118 15.51 8.75 6.98
N ASP A 119 14.34 8.10 6.94
CA ASP A 119 14.11 6.74 7.44
C ASP A 119 13.48 5.90 6.30
N PRO A 120 14.30 5.14 5.54
CA PRO A 120 13.82 4.29 4.45
C PRO A 120 12.83 3.22 4.89
N ALA A 121 13.00 2.66 6.10
CA ALA A 121 12.14 1.59 6.61
C ALA A 121 10.74 2.12 6.95
N ASP A 122 10.65 3.27 7.64
CA ASP A 122 9.36 3.92 7.92
C ASP A 122 8.68 4.39 6.64
N HIS A 123 9.43 4.99 5.72
CA HIS A 123 8.89 5.43 4.45
C HIS A 123 8.30 4.27 3.64
N LEU A 124 9.04 3.15 3.51
CA LEU A 124 8.56 1.95 2.84
C LEU A 124 7.30 1.38 3.52
N ARG A 125 7.29 1.36 4.86
CA ARG A 125 6.12 0.92 5.62
C ARG A 125 4.89 1.77 5.33
N ARG A 126 5.02 3.10 5.30
CA ARG A 126 3.92 4.04 4.99
C ARG A 126 3.37 3.82 3.57
N LEU A 127 4.26 3.63 2.59
CA LEU A 127 3.86 3.32 1.20
C LEU A 127 3.12 1.98 1.11
N ALA A 128 3.62 0.93 1.77
CA ALA A 128 2.99 -0.39 1.79
C ALA A 128 1.60 -0.36 2.44
N LEU A 129 1.45 0.38 3.54
CA LEU A 129 0.16 0.56 4.22
C LEU A 129 -0.86 1.31 3.36
N ALA A 130 -0.44 2.28 2.56
CA ALA A 130 -1.34 3.00 1.66
C ALA A 130 -1.99 2.07 0.62
N GLY A 131 -1.25 1.10 0.09
CA GLY A 131 -1.79 0.07 -0.80
C GLY A 131 -2.77 -0.89 -0.09
N ARG A 132 -2.55 -1.19 1.21
CA ARG A 132 -3.43 -2.05 2.02
C ARG A 132 -4.74 -1.37 2.43
N ARG A 133 -4.72 -0.05 2.65
CA ARG A 133 -5.91 0.70 3.11
C ARG A 133 -7.14 0.48 2.22
N VAL A 134 -6.93 0.38 0.91
CA VAL A 134 -8.02 0.20 -0.05
C VAL A 134 -8.63 -1.19 0.05
N HIS A 135 -7.85 -2.22 0.35
CA HIS A 135 -8.38 -3.59 0.49
C HIS A 135 -9.36 -3.78 1.66
N LEU A 136 -9.20 -3.05 2.76
CA LEU A 136 -10.13 -3.12 3.91
C LEU A 136 -11.50 -2.49 3.61
N PHE A 137 -11.54 -1.52 2.70
CA PHE A 137 -12.74 -0.74 2.39
C PHE A 137 -13.28 -0.99 0.98
N ASN A 138 -12.65 -1.88 0.20
CA ASN A 138 -13.08 -2.23 -1.15
C ASN A 138 -13.87 -3.56 -1.15
N PRO A 139 -15.21 -3.52 -1.25
CA PRO A 139 -16.06 -4.72 -1.23
C PRO A 139 -15.90 -5.62 -2.46
N SER A 140 -15.20 -5.19 -3.52
CA SER A 140 -14.93 -6.00 -4.72
C SER A 140 -13.72 -6.93 -4.58
N GLY A 141 -12.95 -6.84 -3.49
CA GLY A 141 -11.86 -7.76 -3.17
C GLY A 141 -12.36 -9.16 -2.84
N ARG A 142 -11.70 -10.21 -3.34
CA ARG A 142 -12.05 -11.61 -3.10
C ARG A 142 -11.88 -12.09 -1.65
N ARG A 143 -11.38 -11.23 -0.74
CA ARG A 143 -11.13 -11.53 0.68
C ARG A 143 -11.89 -10.53 1.56
N VAL A 144 -12.57 -11.05 2.57
CA VAL A 144 -13.19 -10.23 3.62
C VAL A 144 -12.10 -9.70 4.52
N GLY A 145 -12.01 -8.37 4.67
CA GLY A 145 -11.12 -7.73 5.64
C GLY A 145 -11.63 -7.94 7.07
N VAL A 146 -10.77 -8.37 7.97
CA VAL A 146 -11.08 -8.62 9.38
C VAL A 146 -10.42 -7.57 10.26
N LYS A 147 -11.24 -6.81 11.00
CA LYS A 147 -10.76 -5.86 12.01
C LYS A 147 -11.14 -6.34 13.41
N ILE A 148 -10.16 -6.50 14.30
CA ILE A 148 -10.37 -6.78 15.72
C ILE A 148 -10.34 -5.47 16.50
N CYS A 149 -11.41 -5.15 17.23
CA CYS A 149 -11.57 -3.83 17.85
C CYS A 149 -11.65 -3.88 19.38
N GLY A 150 -10.98 -2.93 20.03
CA GLY A 150 -11.01 -2.75 21.48
C GLY A 150 -10.02 -3.64 22.21
N LEU A 151 -8.86 -3.84 21.61
CA LEU A 151 -7.72 -4.53 22.19
C LEU A 151 -7.04 -3.58 23.20
N THR A 152 -6.68 -4.12 24.37
CA THR A 152 -6.17 -3.32 25.49
C THR A 152 -4.83 -3.78 26.02
N ASP A 153 -4.31 -4.92 25.58
CA ASP A 153 -3.05 -5.51 26.05
C ASP A 153 -2.20 -6.05 24.92
N GLU A 154 -0.92 -6.30 25.20
CA GLU A 154 0.08 -6.72 24.22
C GLU A 154 -0.18 -8.15 23.74
N GLU A 155 -0.66 -9.04 24.60
CA GLU A 155 -0.91 -10.43 24.24
C GLU A 155 -2.04 -10.53 23.21
N THR A 156 -3.16 -9.88 23.45
CA THR A 156 -4.33 -9.93 22.56
C THR A 156 -4.09 -9.18 21.24
N ILE A 157 -3.33 -8.08 21.25
CA ILE A 157 -3.01 -7.35 20.01
C ILE A 157 -2.04 -8.16 19.13
N GLN A 158 -1.07 -8.84 19.74
CA GLN A 158 -0.15 -9.72 19.02
C GLN A 158 -0.87 -10.95 18.47
N ALA A 159 -1.72 -11.60 19.29
CA ALA A 159 -2.53 -12.73 18.84
C ALA A 159 -3.45 -12.38 17.66
N ALA A 160 -4.02 -11.18 17.63
CA ALA A 160 -4.82 -10.69 16.51
C ALA A 160 -3.95 -10.54 15.23
N ALA A 161 -2.74 -10.04 15.36
CA ALA A 161 -1.80 -9.90 14.23
C ALA A 161 -1.35 -11.28 13.72
N ASP A 162 -0.98 -12.19 14.61
CA ASP A 162 -0.54 -13.55 14.28
C ASP A 162 -1.65 -14.37 13.61
N ALA A 163 -2.91 -14.13 14.02
CA ALA A 163 -4.09 -14.70 13.37
C ALA A 163 -4.39 -14.08 11.98
N GLY A 164 -3.62 -13.09 11.55
CA GLY A 164 -3.77 -12.47 10.24
C GLY A 164 -4.89 -11.44 10.16
N ALA A 165 -5.24 -10.77 11.27
CA ALA A 165 -6.16 -9.64 11.23
C ALA A 165 -5.63 -8.55 10.29
N ASP A 166 -6.50 -7.97 9.47
CA ASP A 166 -6.14 -6.89 8.56
C ASP A 166 -6.04 -5.54 9.29
N ALA A 167 -6.74 -5.39 10.41
CA ALA A 167 -6.69 -4.20 11.25
C ALA A 167 -6.91 -4.51 12.74
N VAL A 168 -6.29 -3.70 13.59
CA VAL A 168 -6.50 -3.69 15.03
C VAL A 168 -7.02 -2.32 15.47
N GLY A 169 -7.97 -2.30 16.39
CA GLY A 169 -8.63 -1.07 16.85
C GLY A 169 -8.35 -0.77 18.31
N LEU A 170 -7.87 0.44 18.58
CA LEU A 170 -7.71 1.02 19.91
C LEU A 170 -8.83 2.02 20.17
N VAL A 171 -9.39 2.03 21.38
CA VAL A 171 -10.53 2.89 21.74
C VAL A 171 -10.05 4.05 22.61
N PHE A 172 -10.17 5.27 22.10
CA PHE A 172 -9.81 6.53 22.75
C PHE A 172 -11.07 7.26 23.28
N TYR A 173 -11.94 6.52 23.95
CA TYR A 173 -13.16 7.05 24.57
C TYR A 173 -13.19 6.65 26.05
N PRO A 174 -12.89 7.59 26.99
CA PRO A 174 -12.73 7.28 28.42
C PRO A 174 -13.89 6.52 29.07
N PRO A 175 -15.18 6.75 28.70
CA PRO A 175 -16.27 5.97 29.27
C PRO A 175 -16.31 4.52 28.81
N SER A 176 -15.55 4.12 27.81
CA SER A 176 -15.51 2.74 27.33
C SER A 176 -14.74 1.83 28.29
N ARG A 177 -15.26 0.64 28.54
CA ARG A 177 -14.52 -0.43 29.26
C ARG A 177 -13.25 -0.88 28.52
N ARG A 178 -13.14 -0.55 27.25
CA ARG A 178 -12.00 -0.86 26.36
C ARG A 178 -11.14 0.37 26.07
N PHE A 179 -11.27 1.39 26.91
CA PHE A 179 -10.47 2.61 26.78
C PHE A 179 -8.98 2.30 26.97
N VAL A 180 -8.16 2.82 26.08
CA VAL A 180 -6.69 2.71 26.13
C VAL A 180 -6.11 4.12 26.31
N PRO A 181 -5.47 4.42 27.46
CA PRO A 181 -4.77 5.67 27.66
C PRO A 181 -3.59 5.83 26.68
N ARG A 182 -3.29 7.08 26.30
CA ARG A 182 -2.21 7.42 25.35
C ARG A 182 -0.90 6.67 25.61
N GLY A 183 -0.39 6.67 26.84
CA GLY A 183 0.87 6.00 27.17
C GLY A 183 0.84 4.48 26.99
N GLN A 184 -0.31 3.86 27.22
CA GLN A 184 -0.52 2.44 26.95
C GLN A 184 -0.61 2.17 25.46
N ALA A 185 -1.35 3.00 24.70
CA ALA A 185 -1.46 2.89 23.26
C ALA A 185 -0.10 2.98 22.56
N LEU A 186 0.79 3.88 23.02
CA LEU A 186 2.16 3.98 22.50
C LEU A 186 2.93 2.67 22.68
N ARG A 187 2.87 2.04 23.86
CA ARG A 187 3.53 0.74 24.09
C ARG A 187 2.95 -0.36 23.21
N LEU A 188 1.63 -0.47 23.14
CA LEU A 188 0.94 -1.47 22.32
C LEU A 188 1.32 -1.37 20.85
N VAL A 189 1.32 -0.15 20.30
CA VAL A 189 1.66 0.10 18.90
C VAL A 189 3.14 -0.17 18.63
N GLN A 190 4.04 0.22 19.54
CA GLN A 190 5.46 -0.06 19.41
C GLN A 190 5.76 -1.56 19.48
N GLY A 191 5.16 -2.26 20.46
CA GLY A 191 5.29 -3.71 20.62
C GLY A 191 4.80 -4.45 19.38
N LEU A 192 3.61 -4.10 18.87
CA LEU A 192 3.05 -4.69 17.66
C LEU A 192 3.97 -4.50 16.44
N ARG A 193 4.48 -3.28 16.24
CA ARG A 193 5.38 -2.98 15.10
C ARG A 193 6.72 -3.69 15.18
N SER A 194 7.21 -3.93 16.39
CA SER A 194 8.46 -4.65 16.62
C SER A 194 8.30 -6.17 16.54
N GLY A 195 7.12 -6.69 16.87
CA GLY A 195 6.82 -8.12 16.94
C GLY A 195 6.39 -8.75 15.61
N VAL A 196 6.07 -7.94 14.60
CA VAL A 196 5.52 -8.42 13.33
C VAL A 196 6.49 -8.14 12.19
N ALA A 197 6.65 -9.11 11.29
CA ALA A 197 7.51 -8.95 10.11
C ALA A 197 7.08 -7.75 9.24
N ALA A 198 8.06 -7.10 8.61
CA ALA A 198 7.80 -5.97 7.72
C ALA A 198 6.75 -6.33 6.66
N GLY A 199 5.72 -5.50 6.54
CA GLY A 199 4.63 -5.72 5.60
C GLY A 199 3.49 -6.62 6.10
N GLN A 200 3.58 -7.24 7.28
CA GLN A 200 2.52 -8.06 7.88
C GLN A 200 1.79 -7.34 9.03
N CYS A 201 2.25 -6.17 9.45
CA CYS A 201 1.61 -5.40 10.51
C CYS A 201 0.18 -5.02 10.10
N PRO A 202 -0.85 -5.33 10.91
CA PRO A 202 -2.22 -4.91 10.66
C PRO A 202 -2.34 -3.39 10.70
N LEU A 203 -3.36 -2.83 10.04
CA LEU A 203 -3.68 -1.42 10.14
C LEU A 203 -4.06 -1.05 11.58
N ILE A 204 -3.58 0.07 12.06
CA ILE A 204 -3.88 0.58 13.40
C ILE A 204 -5.02 1.60 13.30
N VAL A 205 -6.15 1.27 13.88
CA VAL A 205 -7.38 2.09 13.86
C VAL A 205 -7.59 2.74 15.20
N GLY A 206 -7.62 4.07 15.27
CA GLY A 206 -8.05 4.80 16.46
C GLY A 206 -9.54 5.08 16.41
N LEU A 207 -10.31 4.68 17.45
CA LEU A 207 -11.71 4.97 17.58
C LEU A 207 -11.92 6.12 18.57
N PHE A 208 -12.64 7.14 18.13
CA PHE A 208 -12.94 8.35 18.89
C PHE A 208 -14.46 8.59 18.95
N VAL A 209 -14.91 9.27 19.98
CA VAL A 209 -16.31 9.68 20.19
C VAL A 209 -16.31 11.10 20.71
N ASP A 210 -16.78 12.05 19.90
CA ASP A 210 -16.90 13.48 20.23
C ASP A 210 -15.57 14.09 20.77
N ALA A 211 -14.43 13.56 20.36
CA ALA A 211 -13.12 14.00 20.80
C ALA A 211 -12.73 15.35 20.13
N PRO A 212 -12.00 16.25 20.82
CA PRO A 212 -11.48 17.45 20.20
C PRO A 212 -10.57 17.11 18.97
N VAL A 213 -10.68 17.89 17.89
CA VAL A 213 -9.88 17.68 16.68
C VAL A 213 -8.38 17.60 16.99
N GLU A 214 -7.91 18.45 17.87
CA GLU A 214 -6.50 18.55 18.28
C GLU A 214 -6.01 17.27 18.98
N GLU A 215 -6.87 16.63 19.78
CA GLU A 215 -6.58 15.34 20.42
C GLU A 215 -6.49 14.22 19.40
N VAL A 216 -7.44 14.15 18.48
CA VAL A 216 -7.42 13.16 17.37
C VAL A 216 -6.17 13.30 16.53
N VAL A 217 -5.80 14.53 16.15
CA VAL A 217 -4.59 14.81 15.35
C VAL A 217 -3.33 14.42 16.13
N LEU A 218 -3.26 14.75 17.43
CA LEU A 218 -2.13 14.40 18.28
C LEU A 218 -1.92 12.88 18.32
N LEU A 219 -2.97 12.14 18.67
CA LEU A 219 -2.90 10.68 18.76
C LEU A 219 -2.66 10.01 17.43
N ALA A 220 -3.28 10.50 16.35
CA ALA A 220 -3.05 9.99 15.01
C ALA A 220 -1.59 10.15 14.58
N THR A 221 -0.98 11.31 14.88
CA THR A 221 0.42 11.59 14.54
C THR A 221 1.39 10.75 15.39
N GLU A 222 1.23 10.73 16.70
CA GLU A 222 2.16 10.05 17.61
C GLU A 222 2.13 8.53 17.47
N LEU A 223 0.93 7.96 17.32
CA LEU A 223 0.74 6.53 17.15
C LEU A 223 0.94 6.09 15.69
N GLY A 224 0.98 7.03 14.74
CA GLY A 224 0.95 6.73 13.31
C GLY A 224 -0.28 5.89 12.98
N LEU A 225 -1.47 6.37 13.37
CA LEU A 225 -2.72 5.67 13.05
C LEU A 225 -2.92 5.62 11.54
N ASP A 226 -3.32 4.46 11.06
CA ASP A 226 -3.65 4.28 9.64
C ASP A 226 -5.08 4.72 9.33
N VAL A 227 -5.98 4.64 10.33
CA VAL A 227 -7.38 5.00 10.19
C VAL A 227 -7.87 5.70 11.46
N VAL A 228 -8.56 6.82 11.29
CA VAL A 228 -9.35 7.46 12.34
C VAL A 228 -10.82 7.07 12.14
N ARG A 229 -11.43 6.46 13.15
CA ARG A 229 -12.84 6.11 13.17
C ARG A 229 -13.58 6.97 14.17
N LEU A 230 -14.54 7.75 13.70
CA LEU A 230 -15.40 8.61 14.49
C LEU A 230 -16.73 7.90 14.74
N GLN A 231 -17.22 7.94 15.98
CA GLN A 231 -18.45 7.24 16.40
C GLN A 231 -19.35 8.10 17.29
N GLY A 232 -19.12 9.40 17.34
CA GLY A 232 -19.92 10.38 18.05
C GLY A 232 -20.88 11.13 17.13
N LYS A 233 -21.06 12.40 17.44
CA LYS A 233 -21.92 13.34 16.70
C LYS A 233 -21.10 14.32 15.87
N GLU A 234 -19.93 13.88 15.38
CA GLU A 234 -19.03 14.68 14.58
C GLU A 234 -19.73 15.11 13.28
N ASP A 235 -19.90 16.40 13.11
CA ASP A 235 -20.58 17.01 11.98
C ASP A 235 -19.62 17.20 10.76
N PRO A 236 -20.13 17.58 9.59
CA PRO A 236 -19.31 17.82 8.40
C PRO A 236 -18.22 18.89 8.59
N PHE A 237 -18.47 19.91 9.44
CA PHE A 237 -17.48 20.96 9.71
C PHE A 237 -16.31 20.40 10.55
N TYR A 238 -16.61 19.54 11.52
CA TYR A 238 -15.60 18.82 12.28
C TYR A 238 -14.74 17.95 11.35
N LEU A 239 -15.36 17.20 10.43
CA LEU A 239 -14.67 16.34 9.48
C LEU A 239 -13.72 17.13 8.58
N GLU A 240 -14.18 18.26 8.05
CA GLU A 240 -13.35 19.13 7.20
C GLU A 240 -12.15 19.70 7.98
N LYS A 241 -12.38 20.18 9.22
CA LYS A 241 -11.31 20.67 10.09
C LYS A 241 -10.29 19.58 10.40
N LEU A 242 -10.76 18.37 10.74
CA LEU A 242 -9.91 17.22 11.04
C LEU A 242 -9.06 16.84 9.82
N ARG A 243 -9.68 16.71 8.64
CA ARG A 243 -8.99 16.37 7.40
C ARG A 243 -7.85 17.34 7.11
N ARG A 244 -8.12 18.65 7.11
CA ARG A 244 -7.09 19.68 6.86
C ARG A 244 -5.93 19.60 7.87
N ARG A 245 -6.23 19.29 9.13
CA ARG A 245 -5.19 19.17 10.16
C ARG A 245 -4.32 17.93 10.00
N LEU A 246 -4.91 16.79 9.59
CA LEU A 246 -4.18 15.56 9.30
C LEU A 246 -3.33 15.71 8.03
N GLU A 247 -3.88 16.29 6.95
CA GLU A 247 -3.14 16.60 5.73
C GLU A 247 -1.92 17.50 5.99
N ALA A 248 -2.05 18.52 6.85
CA ALA A 248 -0.95 19.39 7.27
C ALA A 248 0.15 18.65 8.06
N LYS A 249 -0.13 17.45 8.57
CA LYS A 249 0.84 16.57 9.25
C LYS A 249 1.36 15.43 8.35
N GLY A 250 0.94 15.41 7.08
CA GLY A 250 1.31 14.36 6.14
C GLY A 250 0.64 13.00 6.41
N LEU A 251 -0.55 13.03 7.00
CA LEU A 251 -1.38 11.85 7.30
C LEU A 251 -2.59 11.78 6.38
#